data_633c4ecc359ded2ad60dcb45960c3500
#
_entry.id   633c4ecc359ded2ad60dcb45960c3500
#
_cell.length_a   1.000
_cell.length_b   1.000
_cell.length_c   1.000
_cell.angle_alpha   90.00
_cell.angle_beta   90.00
_cell.angle_gamma   90.00
#
_symmetry.space_group_name_H-M   'P 1'
#
loop_
_entity.id
_entity.type
_entity.pdbx_description
1 polymer ?
#
loop_
_entity_poly.entity_id
_entity_poly.type
_entity_poly.pdbx_seq_one_letter_code
_entity_poly.pdbx_strand_id
1 'polypeptide(L)'
;AGPEPVGSWPRYYDSLRLFSPRRYSAFPGHPFPGDPDGYPGRDEVVEYLRGYADRLGVEVRTNARVIDVAADGPSFAVVLADGSSLVGDALIAASGSFGNPHVPAIPGRGAFEGRVLHVADYRSPEEFAGQRVVVVGAGNSAVQVAHELAEHAETSLAVRDRVRFAPQMIAGRDLHWWLRLTRADLLPPSVLERLVTGTPVIGTDKYKRALEAGRPDQRPMFTAFVPDSVEWPDGSREQVDAVVFATGYRPHLTYLTSFGVLDGAGRPRHDRGVSTALPGLGFLGVEFQRSFSSNTLRGVHRDARHVVDALTRLPRGAAVA
;
A
#
# COMPACT_ATOMS: atom_id res chain seq x y z
N ALA A 1 -1.45 11.54 -11.29
CA ALA A 1 -1.11 10.48 -12.25
C ALA A 1 0.39 10.46 -12.48
N GLY A 2 0.94 9.26 -12.65
CA GLY A 2 2.34 9.06 -13.01
C GLY A 2 2.60 9.21 -14.52
N PRO A 3 3.85 8.98 -14.96
CA PRO A 3 4.20 9.05 -16.40
C PRO A 3 3.61 7.89 -17.22
N GLU A 4 3.16 6.84 -16.55
CA GLU A 4 2.63 5.62 -17.16
C GLU A 4 1.31 5.20 -16.49
N PRO A 5 0.44 4.43 -17.19
CA PRO A 5 -0.85 3.97 -16.68
C PRO A 5 -0.73 2.77 -15.72
N VAL A 6 0.37 2.64 -15.02
CA VAL A 6 0.68 1.52 -14.10
C VAL A 6 0.77 1.96 -12.63
N GLY A 7 0.36 3.21 -12.34
CA GLY A 7 0.35 3.75 -10.99
C GLY A 7 1.76 3.84 -10.36
N SER A 8 1.87 3.42 -9.12
CA SER A 8 3.12 3.53 -8.34
C SER A 8 4.04 2.31 -8.47
N TRP A 9 3.64 1.27 -9.18
CA TRP A 9 4.38 0.00 -9.27
C TRP A 9 5.85 0.15 -9.67
N PRO A 10 6.24 0.98 -10.67
CA PRO A 10 7.65 1.15 -11.04
C PRO A 10 8.53 1.75 -9.94
N ARG A 11 7.92 2.33 -8.89
CA ARG A 11 8.62 2.97 -7.78
C ARG A 11 8.86 2.05 -6.58
N TYR A 12 8.33 0.84 -6.57
CA TYR A 12 8.64 -0.13 -5.54
C TYR A 12 10.09 -0.64 -5.66
N TYR A 13 10.62 -1.20 -4.57
CA TYR A 13 11.97 -1.77 -4.54
C TYR A 13 12.11 -2.95 -5.51
N ASP A 14 13.33 -3.16 -5.98
CA ASP A 14 13.64 -4.03 -7.13
C ASP A 14 13.31 -5.50 -6.87
N SER A 15 13.56 -5.98 -5.68
CA SER A 15 13.32 -7.36 -5.25
C SER A 15 11.87 -7.67 -4.88
N LEU A 16 10.95 -6.69 -4.97
CA LEU A 16 9.57 -6.90 -4.56
C LEU A 16 8.94 -8.08 -5.32
N ARG A 17 8.38 -9.01 -4.55
CA ARG A 17 7.53 -10.09 -5.07
C ARG A 17 6.18 -10.06 -4.39
N LEU A 18 5.14 -10.33 -5.16
CA LEU A 18 3.81 -10.52 -4.60
C LEU A 18 3.82 -11.78 -3.72
N PHE A 19 3.02 -11.76 -2.67
CA PHE A 19 2.75 -12.91 -1.82
C PHE A 19 1.53 -13.74 -2.32
N SER A 20 0.93 -13.34 -3.45
CA SER A 20 -0.15 -14.08 -4.11
C SER A 20 0.36 -14.66 -5.45
N PRO A 21 0.09 -15.93 -5.74
CA PRO A 21 0.42 -16.54 -7.04
C PRO A 21 -0.26 -15.82 -8.21
N ARG A 22 0.30 -15.93 -9.42
CA ARG A 22 -0.21 -15.30 -10.65
C ARG A 22 -1.69 -15.56 -10.87
N ARG A 23 -2.16 -16.81 -10.67
CA ARG A 23 -3.58 -17.16 -10.82
C ARG A 23 -4.52 -16.40 -9.87
N TYR A 24 -4.00 -15.85 -8.77
CA TYR A 24 -4.72 -15.04 -7.78
C TYR A 24 -4.33 -13.56 -7.82
N SER A 25 -3.57 -13.13 -8.82
CA SER A 25 -3.09 -11.76 -8.99
C SER A 25 -3.56 -11.14 -10.31
N ALA A 26 -4.63 -11.67 -10.90
CA ALA A 26 -5.11 -11.31 -12.23
C ALA A 26 -6.46 -10.59 -12.18
N PHE A 27 -6.68 -9.68 -13.14
CA PHE A 27 -8.00 -9.11 -13.42
C PHE A 27 -8.90 -10.11 -14.18
N PRO A 28 -10.22 -10.00 -14.08
CA PRO A 28 -11.14 -10.81 -14.85
C PRO A 28 -10.91 -10.70 -16.35
N GLY A 29 -10.84 -11.84 -17.05
CA GLY A 29 -10.64 -11.87 -18.50
C GLY A 29 -9.22 -11.53 -18.97
N HIS A 30 -8.29 -11.25 -18.03
CA HIS A 30 -6.90 -10.96 -18.34
C HIS A 30 -5.98 -11.77 -17.43
N PRO A 31 -5.67 -13.03 -17.77
CA PRO A 31 -4.83 -13.89 -16.95
C PRO A 31 -3.41 -13.33 -16.85
N PHE A 32 -2.78 -13.50 -15.69
CA PHE A 32 -1.40 -13.11 -15.50
C PHE A 32 -0.49 -14.11 -16.24
N PRO A 33 0.47 -13.65 -17.08
CA PRO A 33 1.33 -14.53 -17.86
C PRO A 33 2.30 -15.37 -16.98
N GLY A 34 2.73 -16.51 -17.50
CA GLY A 34 3.73 -17.39 -16.87
C GLY A 34 3.11 -18.48 -16.00
N ASP A 35 3.95 -19.10 -15.14
CA ASP A 35 3.51 -20.18 -14.25
C ASP A 35 2.40 -19.71 -13.31
N PRO A 36 1.20 -20.30 -13.36
CA PRO A 36 0.07 -19.88 -12.53
C PRO A 36 0.33 -19.94 -11.02
N ASP A 37 1.22 -20.82 -10.57
CA ASP A 37 1.58 -20.99 -9.16
C ASP A 37 2.80 -20.17 -8.74
N GLY A 38 3.51 -19.56 -9.70
CA GLY A 38 4.62 -18.65 -9.45
C GLY A 38 4.17 -17.30 -8.89
N TYR A 39 5.04 -16.65 -8.12
CA TYR A 39 4.80 -15.34 -7.52
C TYR A 39 5.46 -14.26 -8.37
N PRO A 40 4.68 -13.32 -8.97
CA PRO A 40 5.25 -12.31 -9.85
C PRO A 40 6.10 -11.29 -9.10
N GLY A 41 7.17 -10.85 -9.75
CA GLY A 41 7.98 -9.72 -9.30
C GLY A 41 7.37 -8.37 -9.71
N ARG A 42 7.96 -7.27 -9.20
CA ARG A 42 7.55 -5.90 -9.51
C ARG A 42 7.42 -5.63 -11.01
N ASP A 43 8.45 -5.95 -11.78
CA ASP A 43 8.50 -5.62 -13.21
C ASP A 43 7.49 -6.43 -14.02
N GLU A 44 7.23 -7.67 -13.61
CA GLU A 44 6.18 -8.49 -14.21
C GLU A 44 4.78 -7.90 -13.94
N VAL A 45 4.57 -7.30 -12.75
CA VAL A 45 3.32 -6.59 -12.45
C VAL A 45 3.20 -5.32 -13.28
N VAL A 46 4.27 -4.57 -13.45
CA VAL A 46 4.30 -3.35 -14.30
C VAL A 46 3.92 -3.71 -15.74
N GLU A 47 4.54 -4.74 -16.31
CA GLU A 47 4.25 -5.19 -17.68
C GLU A 47 2.81 -5.68 -17.83
N TYR A 48 2.34 -6.46 -16.86
CA TYR A 48 0.95 -6.92 -16.82
C TYR A 48 -0.05 -5.75 -16.82
N LEU A 49 0.21 -4.70 -16.03
CA LEU A 49 -0.66 -3.52 -15.95
C LEU A 49 -0.60 -2.66 -17.21
N ARG A 50 0.55 -2.56 -17.89
CA ARG A 50 0.66 -1.92 -19.22
C ARG A 50 -0.23 -2.63 -20.23
N GLY A 51 -0.06 -3.93 -20.38
CA GLY A 51 -0.88 -4.74 -21.28
C GLY A 51 -2.37 -4.70 -20.96
N TYR A 52 -2.74 -4.51 -19.69
CA TYR A 52 -4.13 -4.30 -19.28
C TYR A 52 -4.64 -2.92 -19.72
N ALA A 53 -3.86 -1.86 -19.48
CA ALA A 53 -4.23 -0.50 -19.85
C ALA A 53 -4.43 -0.36 -21.38
N ASP A 54 -3.57 -0.97 -22.18
CA ASP A 54 -3.66 -0.95 -23.66
C ASP A 54 -4.96 -1.59 -24.18
N ARG A 55 -5.52 -2.54 -23.43
CA ARG A 55 -6.77 -3.22 -23.80
C ARG A 55 -8.03 -2.47 -23.41
N LEU A 56 -7.95 -1.51 -22.49
CA LEU A 56 -9.16 -0.85 -21.97
C LEU A 56 -9.87 0.01 -22.99
N GLY A 57 -9.17 0.54 -24.00
CA GLY A 57 -9.76 1.42 -25.01
C GLY A 57 -10.32 2.72 -24.43
N VAL A 58 -9.88 3.11 -23.21
CA VAL A 58 -10.29 4.34 -22.54
C VAL A 58 -9.17 5.36 -22.56
N GLU A 59 -9.50 6.64 -22.49
CA GLU A 59 -8.52 7.70 -22.36
C GLU A 59 -7.85 7.64 -21.00
N VAL A 60 -6.54 7.42 -20.97
CA VAL A 60 -5.70 7.48 -19.77
C VAL A 60 -4.77 8.69 -19.89
N ARG A 61 -5.00 9.73 -19.08
CA ARG A 61 -4.13 10.89 -19.00
C ARG A 61 -3.01 10.65 -18.02
N THR A 62 -1.81 10.45 -18.53
CA THR A 62 -0.58 10.39 -17.74
C THR A 62 -0.06 11.79 -17.40
N ASN A 63 0.84 11.91 -16.43
CA ASN A 63 1.38 13.20 -15.95
C ASN A 63 0.32 14.23 -15.51
N ALA A 64 -0.93 13.85 -15.43
CA ALA A 64 -2.06 14.69 -15.04
C ALA A 64 -2.25 14.64 -13.51
N ARG A 65 -1.46 15.41 -12.76
CA ARG A 65 -1.54 15.48 -11.32
C ARG A 65 -2.74 16.32 -10.88
N VAL A 66 -3.70 15.70 -10.21
CA VAL A 66 -4.80 16.39 -9.56
C VAL A 66 -4.28 17.11 -8.32
N ILE A 67 -4.53 18.40 -8.20
CA ILE A 67 -4.13 19.23 -7.06
C ILE A 67 -5.33 19.68 -6.22
N ASP A 68 -6.51 19.79 -6.86
CA ASP A 68 -7.74 20.18 -6.18
C ASP A 68 -8.95 19.61 -6.92
N VAL A 69 -10.06 19.55 -6.20
CA VAL A 69 -11.39 19.28 -6.75
C VAL A 69 -12.35 20.29 -6.18
N ALA A 70 -13.16 20.91 -7.03
CA ALA A 70 -14.19 21.85 -6.67
C ALA A 70 -15.57 21.35 -7.10
N ALA A 71 -16.61 21.85 -6.45
CA ALA A 71 -17.98 21.68 -6.91
C ALA A 71 -18.24 22.62 -8.11
N ASP A 72 -18.89 22.11 -9.16
CA ASP A 72 -19.32 22.88 -10.33
C ASP A 72 -20.80 22.58 -10.59
N GLY A 73 -21.67 23.25 -9.85
CA GLY A 73 -23.09 22.93 -9.81
C GLY A 73 -23.31 21.47 -9.37
N PRO A 74 -23.96 20.63 -10.21
CA PRO A 74 -24.16 19.21 -9.92
C PRO A 74 -22.92 18.35 -10.26
N SER A 75 -21.86 18.93 -10.79
CA SER A 75 -20.68 18.25 -11.33
C SER A 75 -19.44 18.55 -10.48
N PHE A 76 -18.35 17.85 -10.78
CA PHE A 76 -17.04 18.06 -10.17
C PHE A 76 -16.12 18.72 -11.19
N ALA A 77 -15.43 19.79 -10.81
CA ALA A 77 -14.29 20.35 -11.53
C ALA A 77 -13.00 19.83 -10.91
N VAL A 78 -12.26 19.03 -11.66
CA VAL A 78 -10.96 18.46 -11.24
C VAL A 78 -9.85 19.34 -11.79
N VAL A 79 -9.09 19.98 -10.88
CA VAL A 79 -8.00 20.90 -11.24
C VAL A 79 -6.68 20.14 -11.31
N LEU A 80 -5.96 20.30 -12.41
CA LEU A 80 -4.67 19.69 -12.66
C LEU A 80 -3.52 20.66 -12.37
N ALA A 81 -2.33 20.12 -12.11
CA ALA A 81 -1.14 20.90 -11.76
C ALA A 81 -0.64 21.80 -12.89
N ASP A 82 -1.04 21.55 -14.14
CA ASP A 82 -0.74 22.38 -15.31
C ASP A 82 -1.73 23.56 -15.48
N GLY A 83 -2.68 23.70 -14.56
CA GLY A 83 -3.71 24.73 -14.59
C GLY A 83 -4.95 24.38 -15.41
N SER A 84 -4.98 23.25 -16.10
CA SER A 84 -6.17 22.77 -16.80
C SER A 84 -7.18 22.16 -15.82
N SER A 85 -8.44 22.05 -16.27
CA SER A 85 -9.49 21.41 -15.49
C SER A 85 -10.30 20.42 -16.33
N LEU A 86 -10.89 19.46 -15.65
CA LEU A 86 -11.82 18.46 -16.19
C LEU A 86 -13.12 18.54 -15.43
N VAL A 87 -14.24 18.47 -16.13
CA VAL A 87 -15.57 18.46 -15.51
C VAL A 87 -16.21 17.08 -15.70
N GLY A 88 -16.86 16.57 -14.66
CA GLY A 88 -17.55 15.28 -14.70
C GLY A 88 -18.70 15.20 -13.70
N ASP A 89 -19.75 14.45 -14.05
CA ASP A 89 -20.96 14.29 -13.23
C ASP A 89 -20.74 13.37 -12.03
N ALA A 90 -19.66 12.56 -12.05
CA ALA A 90 -19.24 11.71 -10.96
C ALA A 90 -17.72 11.64 -10.88
N LEU A 91 -17.21 11.44 -9.68
CA LEU A 91 -15.77 11.33 -9.41
C LEU A 91 -15.48 10.04 -8.66
N ILE A 92 -14.51 9.26 -9.13
CA ILE A 92 -13.96 8.12 -8.40
C ILE A 92 -12.50 8.40 -8.04
N ALA A 93 -12.25 8.59 -6.74
CA ALA A 93 -10.91 8.79 -6.20
C ALA A 93 -10.20 7.43 -6.05
N ALA A 94 -9.27 7.12 -6.95
CA ALA A 94 -8.50 5.88 -7.00
C ALA A 94 -6.98 6.14 -6.91
N SER A 95 -6.57 7.21 -6.23
CA SER A 95 -5.16 7.66 -6.14
C SER A 95 -4.26 6.76 -5.28
N GLY A 96 -4.84 5.79 -4.58
CA GLY A 96 -4.10 4.86 -3.73
C GLY A 96 -3.48 5.53 -2.51
N SER A 97 -2.48 4.88 -1.93
CA SER A 97 -1.80 5.34 -0.72
C SER A 97 -0.28 5.52 -0.90
N PHE A 98 0.32 4.91 -1.91
CA PHE A 98 1.77 4.90 -2.10
C PHE A 98 2.42 6.30 -2.21
N GLY A 99 1.70 7.28 -2.70
CA GLY A 99 2.15 8.68 -2.76
C GLY A 99 2.13 9.42 -1.41
N ASN A 100 1.69 8.76 -0.33
CA ASN A 100 1.58 9.33 1.02
C ASN A 100 2.17 8.37 2.07
N PRO A 101 3.51 8.18 2.08
CA PRO A 101 4.20 7.34 3.04
C PRO A 101 3.99 7.86 4.47
N HIS A 102 3.77 6.96 5.41
CA HIS A 102 3.60 7.31 6.81
C HIS A 102 4.89 7.11 7.59
N VAL A 103 5.47 8.20 8.06
CA VAL A 103 6.61 8.16 8.98
C VAL A 103 6.15 8.66 10.35
N PRO A 104 6.27 7.84 11.41
CA PRO A 104 5.88 8.28 12.76
C PRO A 104 6.80 9.41 13.25
N ALA A 105 6.23 10.29 14.05
CA ALA A 105 7.02 11.30 14.75
C ALA A 105 7.83 10.62 15.87
N ILE A 106 9.15 10.72 15.79
CA ILE A 106 10.08 10.21 16.79
C ILE A 106 10.96 11.39 17.24
N PRO A 107 11.16 11.58 18.56
CA PRO A 107 12.02 12.65 19.07
C PRO A 107 13.42 12.60 18.47
N GLY A 108 14.04 13.77 18.30
CA GLY A 108 15.43 13.92 17.88
C GLY A 108 15.71 13.73 16.38
N ARG A 109 14.71 13.39 15.56
CA ARG A 109 14.91 13.10 14.12
C ARG A 109 15.65 14.21 13.37
N GLY A 110 15.38 15.48 13.69
CA GLY A 110 16.01 16.63 13.00
C GLY A 110 17.50 16.82 13.32
N ALA A 111 17.99 16.18 14.37
CA ALA A 111 19.40 16.20 14.77
C ALA A 111 20.17 14.96 14.31
N PHE A 112 19.49 13.97 13.78
CA PHE A 112 20.12 12.72 13.31
C PHE A 112 20.86 12.96 11.99
N GLU A 113 22.14 12.65 11.97
CA GLU A 113 23.07 12.87 10.85
C GLU A 113 23.06 11.71 9.84
N GLY A 114 22.58 10.53 10.24
CA GLY A 114 22.45 9.38 9.37
C GLY A 114 21.32 9.51 8.36
N ARG A 115 21.27 8.59 7.41
CA ARG A 115 20.23 8.57 6.37
C ARG A 115 18.89 8.13 6.93
N VAL A 116 17.81 8.89 6.71
CA VAL A 116 16.44 8.51 7.07
C VAL A 116 15.59 8.50 5.81
N LEU A 117 14.99 7.35 5.50
CA LEU A 117 14.12 7.20 4.35
C LEU A 117 12.89 6.32 4.67
N HIS A 118 11.86 6.45 3.86
CA HIS A 118 10.74 5.51 3.85
C HIS A 118 11.01 4.40 2.81
N VAL A 119 10.44 3.21 3.00
CA VAL A 119 10.55 2.10 2.04
C VAL A 119 10.05 2.45 0.63
N ALA A 120 9.27 3.53 0.48
CA ALA A 120 8.87 4.09 -0.82
C ALA A 120 10.07 4.62 -1.64
N ASP A 121 11.14 5.01 -0.96
CA ASP A 121 12.37 5.57 -1.55
C ASP A 121 13.51 4.55 -1.56
N TYR A 122 13.33 3.39 -0.92
CA TYR A 122 14.27 2.27 -0.96
C TYR A 122 14.20 1.57 -2.32
N ARG A 123 15.35 1.19 -2.89
CA ARG A 123 15.46 0.50 -4.17
C ARG A 123 16.12 -0.86 -4.06
N SER A 124 17.30 -0.88 -3.50
CA SER A 124 18.13 -2.08 -3.44
C SER A 124 19.09 -2.03 -2.24
N PRO A 125 19.63 -3.17 -1.78
CA PRO A 125 20.46 -3.25 -0.60
C PRO A 125 21.91 -2.74 -0.83
N GLU A 126 22.37 -2.66 -2.08
CA GLU A 126 23.76 -2.30 -2.44
C GLU A 126 24.15 -0.91 -1.90
N GLU A 127 23.18 0.02 -1.85
CA GLU A 127 23.40 1.38 -1.31
C GLU A 127 23.74 1.38 0.18
N PHE A 128 23.52 0.28 0.89
CA PHE A 128 23.70 0.13 2.34
C PHE A 128 24.80 -0.84 2.70
N ALA A 129 25.58 -1.32 1.72
CA ALA A 129 26.61 -2.32 1.96
C ALA A 129 27.61 -1.87 3.04
N GLY A 130 27.82 -2.75 4.04
CA GLY A 130 28.71 -2.51 5.18
C GLY A 130 28.21 -1.50 6.22
N GLN A 131 27.00 -0.95 6.07
CA GLN A 131 26.40 0.00 6.99
C GLN A 131 25.67 -0.71 8.15
N ARG A 132 25.44 0.03 9.24
CA ARG A 132 24.54 -0.33 10.32
C ARG A 132 23.14 0.25 10.03
N VAL A 133 22.16 -0.60 9.77
CA VAL A 133 20.81 -0.19 9.32
C VAL A 133 19.73 -0.65 10.28
N VAL A 134 18.79 0.23 10.61
CA VAL A 134 17.59 -0.12 11.36
C VAL A 134 16.36 0.00 10.45
N VAL A 135 15.66 -1.12 10.22
CA VAL A 135 14.37 -1.12 9.51
C VAL A 135 13.24 -1.05 10.53
N VAL A 136 12.31 -0.12 10.35
CA VAL A 136 11.19 0.11 11.28
C VAL A 136 9.90 -0.42 10.69
N GLY A 137 9.26 -1.39 11.35
CA GLY A 137 7.97 -1.92 10.95
C GLY A 137 7.85 -3.43 11.13
N ALA A 138 6.63 -3.96 11.05
CA ALA A 138 6.34 -5.38 11.27
C ALA A 138 5.51 -6.02 10.14
N GLY A 139 5.28 -5.31 9.03
CA GLY A 139 4.54 -5.80 7.87
C GLY A 139 5.42 -6.49 6.82
N ASN A 140 4.81 -6.89 5.69
CA ASN A 140 5.51 -7.59 4.62
C ASN A 140 6.73 -6.83 4.09
N SER A 141 6.60 -5.53 3.80
CA SER A 141 7.72 -4.72 3.30
C SER A 141 8.85 -4.61 4.32
N ALA A 142 8.53 -4.44 5.61
CA ALA A 142 9.54 -4.36 6.67
C ALA A 142 10.39 -5.63 6.72
N VAL A 143 9.73 -6.78 6.72
CA VAL A 143 10.40 -8.08 6.81
C VAL A 143 11.19 -8.42 5.56
N GLN A 144 10.64 -8.15 4.37
CA GLN A 144 11.32 -8.40 3.10
C GLN A 144 12.58 -7.53 2.97
N VAL A 145 12.45 -6.22 3.20
CA VAL A 145 13.57 -5.28 3.10
C VAL A 145 14.62 -5.53 4.18
N ALA A 146 14.21 -5.80 5.43
CA ALA A 146 15.17 -6.09 6.49
C ALA A 146 15.93 -7.40 6.25
N HIS A 147 15.25 -8.42 5.70
CA HIS A 147 15.91 -9.68 5.32
C HIS A 147 16.92 -9.48 4.20
N GLU A 148 16.56 -8.73 3.16
CA GLU A 148 17.45 -8.41 2.04
C GLU A 148 18.66 -7.59 2.50
N LEU A 149 18.43 -6.55 3.29
CA LEU A 149 19.49 -5.72 3.84
C LEU A 149 20.45 -6.52 4.74
N ALA A 150 19.97 -7.50 5.51
CA ALA A 150 20.79 -8.32 6.37
C ALA A 150 21.79 -9.24 5.61
N GLU A 151 21.68 -9.34 4.30
CA GLU A 151 22.65 -10.01 3.44
C GLU A 151 23.82 -9.10 3.06
N HIS A 152 23.67 -7.77 3.18
CA HIS A 152 24.62 -6.75 2.73
C HIS A 152 25.09 -5.79 3.83
N ALA A 153 24.30 -5.65 4.90
CA ALA A 153 24.48 -4.69 5.96
C ALA A 153 24.21 -5.31 7.34
N GLU A 154 24.73 -4.71 8.39
CA GLU A 154 24.33 -5.07 9.75
C GLU A 154 22.96 -4.48 10.03
N THR A 155 21.94 -5.34 10.09
CA THR A 155 20.53 -4.92 10.06
C THR A 155 19.75 -5.39 11.26
N SER A 156 19.04 -4.47 11.93
CA SER A 156 17.99 -4.78 12.92
C SER A 156 16.60 -4.44 12.38
N LEU A 157 15.61 -5.21 12.81
CA LEU A 157 14.19 -4.95 12.59
C LEU A 157 13.57 -4.40 13.89
N ALA A 158 13.32 -3.09 13.94
CA ALA A 158 12.71 -2.42 15.09
C ALA A 158 11.18 -2.48 14.99
N VAL A 159 10.52 -3.05 15.99
CA VAL A 159 9.08 -3.32 15.99
C VAL A 159 8.41 -2.88 17.30
N ARG A 160 7.15 -2.45 17.21
CA ARG A 160 6.33 -2.21 18.41
C ARG A 160 5.83 -3.51 19.01
N ASP A 161 5.39 -4.42 18.15
CA ASP A 161 4.96 -5.78 18.49
C ASP A 161 5.72 -6.78 17.64
N ARG A 162 5.94 -7.98 18.16
CA ARG A 162 6.63 -9.04 17.43
C ARG A 162 5.94 -9.32 16.10
N VAL A 163 6.76 -9.55 15.04
CA VAL A 163 6.27 -9.94 13.73
C VAL A 163 5.43 -11.22 13.86
N ARG A 164 4.24 -11.18 13.28
CA ARG A 164 3.34 -12.33 13.19
C ARG A 164 3.37 -12.86 11.77
N PHE A 165 3.45 -14.16 11.64
CA PHE A 165 3.47 -14.83 10.34
C PHE A 165 2.18 -15.59 10.09
N ALA A 166 1.67 -15.49 8.86
CA ALA A 166 0.68 -16.42 8.33
C ALA A 166 1.38 -17.39 7.36
N PRO A 167 1.07 -18.68 7.43
CA PRO A 167 1.69 -19.66 6.54
C PRO A 167 1.28 -19.39 5.10
N GLN A 168 2.27 -19.35 4.19
CA GLN A 168 2.03 -19.26 2.75
C GLN A 168 1.38 -20.53 2.21
N MET A 169 1.80 -21.69 2.72
CA MET A 169 1.30 -23.00 2.32
C MET A 169 0.56 -23.68 3.48
N ILE A 170 -0.65 -24.15 3.22
CA ILE A 170 -1.48 -24.90 4.17
C ILE A 170 -1.92 -26.19 3.50
N ALA A 171 -1.61 -27.34 4.09
CA ALA A 171 -1.94 -28.66 3.54
C ALA A 171 -1.57 -28.82 2.05
N GLY A 172 -0.37 -28.38 1.64
CA GLY A 172 0.13 -28.48 0.28
C GLY A 172 -0.50 -27.52 -0.73
N ARG A 173 -1.33 -26.58 -0.28
CA ARG A 173 -1.96 -25.55 -1.12
C ARG A 173 -1.59 -24.17 -0.63
N ASP A 174 -1.45 -23.21 -1.58
CA ASP A 174 -1.26 -21.80 -1.22
C ASP A 174 -2.43 -21.26 -0.41
N LEU A 175 -2.16 -20.33 0.51
CA LEU A 175 -3.18 -19.65 1.33
C LEU A 175 -4.32 -19.08 0.48
N HIS A 176 -4.01 -18.50 -0.70
CA HIS A 176 -5.02 -17.89 -1.58
C HIS A 176 -5.95 -18.92 -2.21
N TRP A 177 -5.54 -20.19 -2.33
CA TRP A 177 -6.43 -21.27 -2.72
C TRP A 177 -7.53 -21.49 -1.68
N TRP A 178 -7.15 -21.47 -0.39
CA TRP A 178 -8.10 -21.60 0.71
C TRP A 178 -9.00 -20.38 0.82
N LEU A 179 -8.46 -19.17 0.72
CA LEU A 179 -9.24 -17.93 0.73
C LEU A 179 -10.30 -17.92 -0.37
N ARG A 180 -9.95 -18.40 -1.58
CA ARG A 180 -10.89 -18.50 -2.69
C ARG A 180 -11.93 -19.60 -2.47
N LEU A 181 -11.51 -20.79 -2.03
CA LEU A 181 -12.43 -21.93 -1.78
C LEU A 181 -13.47 -21.58 -0.72
N THR A 182 -13.05 -21.02 0.39
CA THR A 182 -13.93 -20.67 1.52
C THR A 182 -14.61 -19.32 1.32
N ARG A 183 -14.22 -18.53 0.32
CA ARG A 183 -14.63 -17.14 0.13
C ARG A 183 -14.28 -16.22 1.32
N ALA A 184 -13.32 -16.61 2.15
CA ALA A 184 -12.94 -15.84 3.32
C ALA A 184 -12.37 -14.46 2.96
N ASP A 185 -11.76 -14.31 1.79
CA ASP A 185 -11.28 -13.03 1.27
C ASP A 185 -12.40 -12.04 0.88
N LEU A 186 -13.67 -12.50 0.89
CA LEU A 186 -14.86 -11.67 0.63
C LEU A 186 -15.60 -11.27 1.90
N LEU A 187 -15.16 -11.75 3.05
CA LEU A 187 -15.78 -11.41 4.33
C LEU A 187 -15.70 -9.90 4.57
N PRO A 188 -16.74 -9.29 5.14
CA PRO A 188 -16.72 -7.89 5.52
C PRO A 188 -15.60 -7.60 6.53
N PRO A 189 -15.02 -6.38 6.52
CA PRO A 189 -13.95 -5.98 7.43
C PRO A 189 -14.31 -6.24 8.91
N SER A 190 -15.54 -5.94 9.31
CA SER A 190 -16.03 -6.14 10.68
C SER A 190 -15.98 -7.61 11.17
N VAL A 191 -16.02 -8.57 10.25
CA VAL A 191 -15.86 -9.99 10.56
C VAL A 191 -14.39 -10.35 10.63
N LEU A 192 -13.58 -9.83 9.68
CA LEU A 192 -12.15 -10.10 9.62
C LEU A 192 -11.39 -9.53 10.82
N GLU A 193 -11.71 -8.33 11.26
CA GLU A 193 -11.12 -7.68 12.45
C GLU A 193 -11.30 -8.51 13.73
N ARG A 194 -12.38 -9.29 13.81
CA ARG A 194 -12.62 -10.22 14.92
C ARG A 194 -11.81 -11.51 14.81
N LEU A 195 -11.43 -11.90 13.59
CA LEU A 195 -10.73 -13.18 13.32
C LEU A 195 -9.22 -12.99 13.21
N VAL A 196 -8.78 -11.82 12.74
CA VAL A 196 -7.36 -11.54 12.47
C VAL A 196 -6.97 -10.25 13.18
N THR A 197 -6.16 -10.38 14.22
CA THR A 197 -5.56 -9.24 14.91
C THR A 197 -4.29 -8.78 14.17
N GLY A 198 -4.33 -7.60 13.57
CA GLY A 198 -3.21 -7.03 12.81
C GLY A 198 -3.06 -7.65 11.40
N THR A 199 -2.04 -7.21 10.67
CA THR A 199 -1.73 -7.74 9.33
C THR A 199 -0.54 -8.68 9.45
N PRO A 200 -0.76 -10.02 9.44
CA PRO A 200 0.36 -10.96 9.50
C PRO A 200 1.18 -10.88 8.22
N VAL A 201 2.47 -11.11 8.35
CA VAL A 201 3.37 -11.28 7.21
C VAL A 201 3.03 -12.60 6.54
N ILE A 202 2.58 -12.54 5.30
CA ILE A 202 2.39 -13.72 4.48
C ILE A 202 3.73 -13.97 3.80
N GLY A 203 4.38 -15.07 4.12
CA GLY A 203 5.69 -15.30 3.58
C GLY A 203 6.15 -16.73 3.68
N THR A 204 7.19 -17.00 2.92
CA THR A 204 7.92 -18.26 2.96
C THR A 204 8.60 -18.42 4.33
N ASP A 205 8.80 -19.65 4.76
CA ASP A 205 9.52 -19.98 6.00
C ASP A 205 10.92 -19.35 6.09
N LYS A 206 11.46 -18.86 4.95
CA LYS A 206 12.78 -18.21 4.92
C LYS A 206 12.84 -16.98 5.83
N TYR A 207 11.84 -16.11 5.80
CA TYR A 207 11.81 -14.89 6.62
C TYR A 207 11.68 -15.22 8.11
N LYS A 208 10.83 -16.19 8.43
CA LYS A 208 10.67 -16.67 9.80
C LYS A 208 11.98 -17.23 10.33
N ARG A 209 12.62 -18.14 9.58
CA ARG A 209 13.92 -18.73 9.95
C ARG A 209 15.03 -17.68 10.05
N ALA A 210 15.05 -16.67 9.19
CA ALA A 210 16.02 -15.58 9.25
C ALA A 210 15.89 -14.79 10.55
N LEU A 211 14.66 -14.40 10.93
CA LEU A 211 14.41 -13.72 12.21
C LEU A 211 14.72 -14.60 13.44
N GLU A 212 14.41 -15.89 13.38
CA GLU A 212 14.76 -16.86 14.43
C GLU A 212 16.27 -17.04 14.57
N ALA A 213 17.01 -16.90 13.46
CA ALA A 213 18.47 -16.91 13.45
C ALA A 213 19.11 -15.54 13.79
N GLY A 214 18.30 -14.52 14.10
CA GLY A 214 18.77 -13.18 14.42
C GLY A 214 19.36 -12.41 13.22
N ARG A 215 18.94 -12.72 11.98
CA ARG A 215 19.44 -12.09 10.75
C ARG A 215 18.28 -11.74 9.80
N PRO A 216 17.67 -10.54 9.95
CA PRO A 216 17.96 -9.44 10.91
C PRO A 216 17.56 -9.80 12.35
N ASP A 217 18.21 -9.19 13.34
CA ASP A 217 17.78 -9.27 14.72
C ASP A 217 16.51 -8.42 14.94
N GLN A 218 15.54 -8.98 15.69
CA GLN A 218 14.31 -8.26 16.00
C GLN A 218 14.42 -7.58 17.37
N ARG A 219 14.27 -6.26 17.39
CA ARG A 219 14.38 -5.44 18.59
C ARG A 219 13.10 -4.64 18.87
N PRO A 220 12.84 -4.23 20.12
CA PRO A 220 11.81 -3.24 20.41
C PRO A 220 12.06 -1.95 19.62
N MET A 221 10.99 -1.18 19.36
CA MET A 221 11.12 0.13 18.73
C MET A 221 11.99 1.06 19.56
N PHE A 222 12.96 1.75 18.93
CA PHE A 222 13.78 2.76 19.59
C PHE A 222 12.94 3.99 19.99
N THR A 223 13.38 4.74 21.01
CA THR A 223 12.63 5.83 21.63
C THR A 223 12.96 7.20 21.08
N ALA A 224 14.20 7.40 20.63
CA ALA A 224 14.68 8.68 20.11
C ALA A 224 15.82 8.52 19.10
N PHE A 225 15.97 9.51 18.26
CA PHE A 225 17.19 9.76 17.51
C PHE A 225 18.12 10.63 18.34
N VAL A 226 19.43 10.40 18.24
CA VAL A 226 20.53 11.28 18.67
C VAL A 226 21.46 11.51 17.46
N PRO A 227 22.41 12.42 17.48
CA PRO A 227 23.09 12.85 16.24
C PRO A 227 23.60 11.72 15.34
N ASP A 228 24.28 10.72 15.89
CA ASP A 228 24.87 9.59 15.14
C ASP A 228 24.27 8.22 15.51
N SER A 229 23.23 8.20 16.35
CA SER A 229 22.76 6.99 17.02
C SER A 229 21.25 6.96 17.16
N VAL A 230 20.71 5.79 17.56
CA VAL A 230 19.36 5.66 18.10
C VAL A 230 19.41 5.25 19.56
N GLU A 231 18.43 5.70 20.36
CA GLU A 231 18.32 5.35 21.77
C GLU A 231 17.23 4.26 21.93
N TRP A 232 17.63 3.12 22.50
CA TRP A 232 16.74 2.00 22.73
C TRP A 232 15.96 2.15 24.04
N PRO A 233 14.86 1.39 24.26
CA PRO A 233 14.05 1.50 25.47
C PRO A 233 14.79 1.23 26.79
N ASP A 234 15.90 0.49 26.74
CA ASP A 234 16.76 0.22 27.90
C ASP A 234 17.73 1.35 28.21
N GLY A 235 17.68 2.46 27.45
CA GLY A 235 18.57 3.62 27.56
C GLY A 235 19.90 3.45 26.84
N SER A 236 20.18 2.32 26.24
CA SER A 236 21.39 2.12 25.44
C SER A 236 21.34 2.93 24.15
N ARG A 237 22.49 3.39 23.69
CA ARG A 237 22.64 4.08 22.41
C ARG A 237 23.45 3.24 21.46
N GLU A 238 23.08 3.26 20.22
CA GLU A 238 23.74 2.50 19.18
C GLU A 238 23.94 3.38 17.93
N GLN A 239 25.15 3.45 17.47
CA GLN A 239 25.48 4.16 16.24
C GLN A 239 24.81 3.48 15.04
N VAL A 240 24.14 4.28 14.20
CA VAL A 240 23.35 3.79 13.08
C VAL A 240 23.56 4.70 11.88
N ASP A 241 23.93 4.12 10.74
CA ASP A 241 24.15 4.87 9.50
C ASP A 241 22.84 5.21 8.78
N ALA A 242 21.84 4.31 8.87
CA ALA A 242 20.57 4.52 8.18
C ALA A 242 19.36 3.93 8.94
N VAL A 243 18.23 4.63 8.82
CA VAL A 243 16.94 4.16 9.30
C VAL A 243 15.94 4.12 8.14
N VAL A 244 15.38 2.93 7.85
CA VAL A 244 14.41 2.70 6.79
C VAL A 244 13.03 2.47 7.41
N PHE A 245 12.11 3.42 7.23
CA PHE A 245 10.75 3.28 7.71
C PHE A 245 9.91 2.44 6.72
N ALA A 246 9.44 1.28 7.16
CA ALA A 246 8.46 0.44 6.48
C ALA A 246 7.14 0.43 7.26
N THR A 247 6.67 1.62 7.62
CA THR A 247 5.57 1.89 8.53
C THR A 247 4.23 2.13 7.82
N GLY A 248 4.18 1.71 6.54
CA GLY A 248 3.00 1.75 5.71
C GLY A 248 2.69 3.14 5.13
N TYR A 249 1.47 3.28 4.66
CA TYR A 249 1.03 4.43 3.89
C TYR A 249 -0.33 4.90 4.38
N ARG A 250 -0.69 6.15 4.06
CA ARG A 250 -2.04 6.70 4.26
C ARG A 250 -2.69 7.00 2.91
N PRO A 251 -4.02 7.00 2.80
CA PRO A 251 -4.68 7.41 1.57
C PRO A 251 -4.20 8.78 1.10
N HIS A 252 -3.93 8.91 -0.20
CA HIS A 252 -3.47 10.19 -0.80
C HIS A 252 -4.68 10.94 -1.38
N LEU A 253 -5.45 11.59 -0.51
CA LEU A 253 -6.75 12.20 -0.81
C LEU A 253 -6.81 13.68 -0.41
N THR A 254 -5.68 14.36 -0.23
CA THR A 254 -5.61 15.75 0.23
C THR A 254 -6.36 16.74 -0.67
N TYR A 255 -6.47 16.43 -1.96
CA TYR A 255 -7.24 17.21 -2.94
C TYR A 255 -8.76 17.17 -2.75
N LEU A 256 -9.26 16.38 -1.78
CA LEU A 256 -10.68 16.31 -1.39
C LEU A 256 -10.96 16.93 -0.01
N THR A 257 -9.99 17.57 0.60
CA THR A 257 -10.10 18.07 1.99
C THR A 257 -11.22 19.12 2.13
N SER A 258 -11.41 19.97 1.12
CA SER A 258 -12.43 21.01 1.09
C SER A 258 -13.87 20.50 1.25
N PHE A 259 -14.13 19.25 0.87
CA PHE A 259 -15.46 18.65 0.94
C PHE A 259 -15.84 18.02 2.29
N GLY A 260 -14.92 17.97 3.26
CA GLY A 260 -15.19 17.32 4.55
C GLY A 260 -15.45 15.80 4.45
N VAL A 261 -15.04 15.16 3.35
CA VAL A 261 -15.24 13.73 3.06
C VAL A 261 -14.18 12.84 3.70
N LEU A 262 -13.23 13.43 4.42
CA LEU A 262 -12.17 12.72 5.13
C LEU A 262 -12.39 12.80 6.64
N ASP A 263 -11.95 11.76 7.36
CA ASP A 263 -11.89 11.80 8.83
C ASP A 263 -10.62 12.53 9.32
N GLY A 264 -10.46 12.65 10.65
CA GLY A 264 -9.29 13.29 11.26
C GLY A 264 -7.95 12.58 11.00
N ALA A 265 -7.98 11.35 10.48
CA ALA A 265 -6.80 10.59 10.06
C ALA A 265 -6.56 10.65 8.55
N GLY A 266 -7.35 11.43 7.80
CA GLY A 266 -7.29 11.54 6.34
C GLY A 266 -7.88 10.34 5.60
N ARG A 267 -8.68 9.50 6.26
CA ARG A 267 -9.35 8.36 5.63
C ARG A 267 -10.68 8.79 5.03
N PRO A 268 -11.08 8.22 3.89
CA PRO A 268 -12.35 8.57 3.27
C PRO A 268 -13.55 8.11 4.10
N ARG A 269 -14.55 8.96 4.23
CA ARG A 269 -15.85 8.64 4.83
C ARG A 269 -16.74 8.00 3.77
N HIS A 270 -16.88 6.69 3.83
CA HIS A 270 -17.62 5.95 2.82
C HIS A 270 -18.38 4.74 3.40
N ASP A 271 -19.43 4.34 2.71
CA ASP A 271 -20.01 3.02 2.82
C ASP A 271 -19.66 2.23 1.54
N ARG A 272 -18.91 1.15 1.71
CA ARG A 272 -18.49 0.25 0.61
C ARG A 272 -17.86 0.94 -0.62
N GLY A 273 -17.20 2.09 -0.41
CA GLY A 273 -16.56 2.88 -1.45
C GLY A 273 -17.42 4.02 -2.01
N VAL A 274 -18.68 4.14 -1.65
CA VAL A 274 -19.51 5.29 -1.98
C VAL A 274 -19.42 6.32 -0.86
N SER A 275 -19.16 7.58 -1.18
CA SER A 275 -19.08 8.64 -0.16
C SER A 275 -20.39 8.76 0.60
N THR A 276 -20.29 8.88 1.94
CA THR A 276 -21.45 9.14 2.80
C THR A 276 -21.72 10.61 3.03
N ALA A 277 -20.81 11.48 2.59
CA ALA A 277 -20.89 12.93 2.80
C ALA A 277 -21.09 13.73 1.51
N LEU A 278 -20.76 13.17 0.35
CA LEU A 278 -20.83 13.88 -0.93
C LEU A 278 -21.42 12.97 -2.03
N PRO A 279 -22.64 13.25 -2.51
CA PRO A 279 -23.22 12.52 -3.64
C PRO A 279 -22.34 12.61 -4.89
N GLY A 280 -22.31 11.55 -5.70
CA GLY A 280 -21.49 11.51 -6.93
C GLY A 280 -20.02 11.19 -6.71
N LEU A 281 -19.54 11.14 -5.45
CA LEU A 281 -18.17 10.77 -5.13
C LEU A 281 -18.07 9.29 -4.72
N GLY A 282 -17.11 8.59 -5.31
CA GLY A 282 -16.72 7.23 -4.95
C GLY A 282 -15.22 7.11 -4.66
N PHE A 283 -14.86 6.05 -3.95
CA PHE A 283 -13.47 5.68 -3.65
C PHE A 283 -13.19 4.27 -4.13
N LEU A 284 -11.96 4.02 -4.60
CA LEU A 284 -11.56 2.70 -5.07
C LEU A 284 -10.14 2.35 -4.65
N GLY A 285 -9.94 1.08 -4.26
CA GLY A 285 -8.63 0.58 -3.82
C GLY A 285 -8.27 0.99 -2.39
N VAL A 286 -9.25 1.38 -1.59
CA VAL A 286 -9.07 1.60 -0.16
C VAL A 286 -8.94 0.25 0.54
N GLU A 287 -8.00 0.14 1.47
CA GLU A 287 -7.79 -1.06 2.26
C GLU A 287 -9.07 -1.41 3.04
N PHE A 288 -9.47 -2.67 2.97
CA PHE A 288 -10.72 -3.17 3.58
C PHE A 288 -12.00 -2.43 3.16
N GLN A 289 -12.03 -1.80 2.01
CA GLN A 289 -13.20 -1.04 1.52
C GLN A 289 -14.51 -1.82 1.60
N ARG A 290 -14.50 -3.11 1.20
CA ARG A 290 -15.63 -4.05 1.29
C ARG A 290 -15.21 -5.42 1.80
N SER A 291 -13.95 -5.78 1.62
CA SER A 291 -13.41 -7.10 1.93
C SER A 291 -11.89 -7.05 2.08
N PHE A 292 -11.28 -8.14 2.52
CA PHE A 292 -9.83 -8.29 2.59
C PHE A 292 -9.13 -8.09 1.23
N SER A 293 -9.80 -8.42 0.14
CA SER A 293 -9.22 -8.33 -1.20
C SER A 293 -9.43 -6.99 -1.91
N SER A 294 -10.07 -6.01 -1.28
CA SER A 294 -10.48 -4.73 -1.90
C SER A 294 -9.34 -3.96 -2.58
N ASN A 295 -8.17 -3.91 -1.96
CA ASN A 295 -6.98 -3.21 -2.50
C ASN A 295 -6.01 -4.14 -3.24
N THR A 296 -6.47 -5.31 -3.69
CA THR A 296 -5.66 -6.28 -4.43
C THR A 296 -6.08 -6.37 -5.90
N LEU A 297 -5.18 -6.79 -6.78
CA LEU A 297 -5.48 -6.98 -8.21
C LEU A 297 -6.68 -7.91 -8.43
N ARG A 298 -6.80 -9.00 -7.65
CA ARG A 298 -7.91 -9.96 -7.77
C ARG A 298 -9.25 -9.45 -7.26
N GLY A 299 -9.25 -8.45 -6.37
CA GLY A 299 -10.47 -8.03 -5.66
C GLY A 299 -11.05 -6.70 -6.10
N VAL A 300 -10.20 -5.77 -6.50
CA VAL A 300 -10.59 -4.38 -6.82
C VAL A 300 -11.70 -4.27 -7.86
N HIS A 301 -11.78 -5.19 -8.81
CA HIS A 301 -12.82 -5.19 -9.86
C HIS A 301 -14.25 -5.33 -9.32
N ARG A 302 -14.43 -6.03 -8.18
CA ARG A 302 -15.75 -6.18 -7.53
C ARG A 302 -16.19 -4.88 -6.89
N ASP A 303 -15.23 -4.18 -6.29
CA ASP A 303 -15.49 -2.87 -5.68
C ASP A 303 -15.72 -1.82 -6.74
N ALA A 304 -14.95 -1.85 -7.84
CA ALA A 304 -15.14 -0.97 -9.00
C ALA A 304 -16.57 -1.10 -9.56
N ARG A 305 -17.03 -2.33 -9.80
CA ARG A 305 -18.41 -2.56 -10.28
C ARG A 305 -19.45 -1.99 -9.30
N HIS A 306 -19.30 -2.24 -7.99
CA HIS A 306 -20.23 -1.76 -6.99
C HIS A 306 -20.29 -0.23 -6.95
N VAL A 307 -19.12 0.44 -6.96
CA VAL A 307 -19.04 1.91 -6.90
C VAL A 307 -19.63 2.51 -8.18
N VAL A 308 -19.27 2.00 -9.36
CA VAL A 308 -19.81 2.49 -10.64
C VAL A 308 -21.31 2.29 -10.70
N ASP A 309 -21.83 1.11 -10.35
CA ASP A 309 -23.27 0.84 -10.34
C ASP A 309 -24.03 1.78 -9.38
N ALA A 310 -23.44 2.11 -8.24
CA ALA A 310 -24.05 3.03 -7.29
C ALA A 310 -24.07 4.47 -7.83
N LEU A 311 -22.95 4.95 -8.40
CA LEU A 311 -22.86 6.31 -8.92
C LEU A 311 -23.72 6.52 -10.16
N THR A 312 -23.83 5.54 -11.04
CA THR A 312 -24.64 5.63 -12.27
C THR A 312 -26.15 5.61 -12.03
N ARG A 313 -26.59 5.11 -10.86
CA ARG A 313 -28.02 5.14 -10.46
C ARG A 313 -28.45 6.46 -9.83
N LEU A 314 -27.53 7.32 -9.47
CA LEU A 314 -27.86 8.63 -8.94
C LEU A 314 -28.57 9.46 -10.05
N PRO A 315 -29.67 10.21 -9.71
CA PRO A 315 -30.26 11.13 -10.66
C PRO A 315 -29.23 12.14 -11.14
N ARG A 316 -29.15 12.34 -12.47
CA ARG A 316 -28.31 13.41 -13.03
C ARG A 316 -28.77 14.75 -12.43
N GLY A 317 -27.86 15.46 -11.77
CA GLY A 317 -28.20 16.73 -11.09
C GLY A 317 -28.59 16.61 -9.62
N ALA A 318 -28.38 15.47 -8.95
CA ALA A 318 -28.35 15.40 -7.51
C ALA A 318 -27.17 16.24 -7.02
N ALA A 319 -27.49 17.49 -6.59
CA ALA A 319 -26.52 18.53 -6.35
C ALA A 319 -25.44 18.12 -5.35
N VAL A 320 -24.21 18.51 -5.69
CA VAL A 320 -23.15 18.80 -4.74
C VAL A 320 -23.58 20.07 -4.00
N ALA A 321 -24.33 19.93 -2.89
CA ALA A 321 -24.80 21.05 -2.08
C ALA A 321 -23.74 21.41 -1.05
#